data_b446e561aa1adaa205bcb410a86a11ea
#
_entry.id   b446e561aa1adaa205bcb410a86a11ea
#
_cell.length_a   1.000
_cell.length_b   1.000
_cell.length_c   1.000
_cell.angle_alpha   90.00
_cell.angle_beta   90.00
_cell.angle_gamma   90.00
#
_symmetry.space_group_name_H-M   'P 1'
#
loop_
_entity.id
_entity.type
_entity.pdbx_description
1 polymer ?
#
loop_
_entity_poly.entity_id
_entity_poly.type
_entity_poly.pdbx_seq_one_letter_code
_entity_poly.pdbx_strand_id
1 'polypeptide(L)'
;EVTEFANLENTGITIDENPVLKYKDPMGNEFHFVRTYKPVCHDYPYYLPIMNKYYSDFDMAGLVTWHEGQNAPDKVLTVHSTGDVDSGNFGAAEPAYIRNLLLAMEKNRAEAGLDSFRVVTEATHWSGMMYNGGHPELIPEYKVPIIDIEIGSTTESWSDGAAAKAMAKSLFSIFKGDGKKLYSILCVGGVHFEPAFVNAVLQTEGDKAFAISHIIPNQWLVSGKYEEPEGMEKLKKCVETINGGIKGIAFHDGLKGMYKDQMRTLAKEYNIPAFKHQLLRRPNDIAWIE
;
A
#
# COMPACT_ATOMS: atom_id res chain seq x y z
N GLU A 1 7.87 17.56 10.76
CA GLU A 1 8.71 16.46 11.26
C GLU A 1 9.81 16.06 10.26
N VAL A 2 9.54 15.99 8.93
CA VAL A 2 10.60 15.62 7.96
C VAL A 2 11.82 16.52 8.01
N THR A 3 11.66 17.81 8.33
CA THR A 3 12.77 18.76 8.48
C THR A 3 13.68 18.47 9.69
N GLU A 4 13.25 17.63 10.61
CA GLU A 4 14.09 17.17 11.73
C GLU A 4 15.08 16.08 11.29
N PHE A 5 14.81 15.41 10.18
CA PHE A 5 15.58 14.25 9.71
C PHE A 5 16.37 14.53 8.43
N ALA A 6 16.02 15.60 7.71
CA ALA A 6 16.61 15.93 6.42
C ALA A 6 16.78 17.43 6.24
N ASN A 7 17.91 17.82 5.66
CA ASN A 7 18.11 19.19 5.21
C ASN A 7 17.45 19.38 3.85
N LEU A 8 16.31 20.08 3.84
CA LEU A 8 15.47 20.23 2.64
C LEU A 8 15.89 21.45 1.82
N GLU A 9 15.97 21.27 0.51
CA GLU A 9 16.26 22.31 -0.48
C GLU A 9 15.01 22.64 -1.29
N ASN A 10 14.87 23.89 -1.73
CA ASN A 10 13.78 24.29 -2.62
C ASN A 10 14.10 23.84 -4.06
N THR A 11 13.16 23.16 -4.71
CA THR A 11 13.30 22.70 -6.11
C THR A 11 13.08 23.83 -7.14
N GLY A 12 12.50 24.95 -6.75
CA GLY A 12 11.98 25.99 -7.64
C GLY A 12 10.57 25.69 -8.20
N ILE A 13 10.01 24.51 -7.96
CA ILE A 13 8.64 24.16 -8.32
C ILE A 13 7.70 24.65 -7.22
N THR A 14 6.53 25.15 -7.61
CA THR A 14 5.44 25.55 -6.71
C THR A 14 4.18 24.78 -7.08
N ILE A 15 3.54 24.15 -6.09
CA ILE A 15 2.24 23.48 -6.22
C ILE A 15 1.35 24.01 -5.09
N ASP A 16 0.14 24.42 -5.42
CA ASP A 16 -0.80 25.02 -4.46
C ASP A 16 -0.16 26.16 -3.64
N GLU A 17 0.55 27.05 -4.31
CA GLU A 17 1.29 28.17 -3.70
C GLU A 17 2.37 27.76 -2.68
N ASN A 18 2.62 26.47 -2.49
CA ASN A 18 3.66 25.96 -1.62
C ASN A 18 4.91 25.56 -2.43
N PRO A 19 6.12 25.89 -1.94
CA PRO A 19 7.35 25.40 -2.56
C PRO A 19 7.45 23.89 -2.41
N VAL A 20 7.83 23.21 -3.48
CA VAL A 20 8.24 21.81 -3.43
C VAL A 20 9.65 21.74 -2.88
N LEU A 21 9.82 20.97 -1.80
CA LEU A 21 11.10 20.74 -1.16
C LEU A 21 11.66 19.39 -1.55
N LYS A 22 12.99 19.30 -1.68
CA LYS A 22 13.68 18.04 -1.98
C LYS A 22 14.77 17.72 -0.96
N TYR A 23 15.05 16.44 -0.87
CA TYR A 23 16.18 15.88 -0.13
C TYR A 23 16.81 14.76 -0.94
N LYS A 24 18.15 14.75 -0.99
CA LYS A 24 18.90 13.64 -1.57
C LYS A 24 19.63 12.91 -0.45
N ASP A 25 19.37 11.61 -0.32
CA ASP A 25 20.00 10.81 0.70
C ASP A 25 21.45 10.44 0.33
N PRO A 26 22.27 9.92 1.27
CA PRO A 26 23.64 9.50 0.99
C PRO A 26 23.77 8.37 -0.05
N MET A 27 22.70 7.63 -0.33
CA MET A 27 22.67 6.58 -1.33
C MET A 27 22.31 7.11 -2.73
N GLY A 28 21.96 8.40 -2.82
CA GLY A 28 21.60 9.06 -4.07
C GLY A 28 20.10 9.08 -4.37
N ASN A 29 19.26 8.51 -3.50
CA ASN A 29 17.79 8.58 -3.66
C ASN A 29 17.32 10.02 -3.42
N GLU A 30 16.39 10.48 -4.27
CA GLU A 30 15.84 11.82 -4.18
C GLU A 30 14.37 11.76 -3.72
N PHE A 31 14.06 12.57 -2.71
CA PHE A 31 12.71 12.68 -2.14
C PHE A 31 12.19 14.09 -2.39
N HIS A 32 10.97 14.20 -2.93
CA HIS A 32 10.26 15.46 -3.05
C HIS A 32 9.11 15.51 -2.05
N PHE A 33 8.99 16.61 -1.34
CA PHE A 33 7.93 16.86 -0.37
C PHE A 33 7.03 17.98 -0.90
N VAL A 34 5.79 17.60 -1.18
CA VAL A 34 4.76 18.49 -1.73
C VAL A 34 3.70 18.71 -0.67
N ARG A 35 3.40 19.96 -0.38
CA ARG A 35 2.26 20.32 0.46
C ARG A 35 1.12 20.80 -0.43
N THR A 36 0.00 20.11 -0.37
CA THR A 36 -1.21 20.39 -1.15
C THR A 36 -2.29 21.03 -0.27
N TYR A 37 -3.21 21.77 -0.86
CA TYR A 37 -4.37 22.34 -0.15
C TYR A 37 -5.36 21.29 0.33
N LYS A 38 -5.48 20.21 -0.44
CA LYS A 38 -6.29 19.04 -0.10
C LYS A 38 -5.45 17.77 -0.27
N PRO A 39 -5.78 16.67 0.40
CA PRO A 39 -5.24 15.38 0.01
C PRO A 39 -5.44 15.14 -1.48
N VAL A 40 -4.44 14.62 -2.16
CA VAL A 40 -4.47 14.39 -3.62
C VAL A 40 -5.67 13.55 -4.03
N CYS A 41 -6.01 12.54 -3.23
CA CYS A 41 -7.18 11.70 -3.45
C CYS A 41 -8.52 12.45 -3.34
N HIS A 42 -8.60 13.57 -2.63
CA HIS A 42 -9.84 14.34 -2.51
C HIS A 42 -10.15 15.21 -3.75
N ASP A 43 -9.15 15.48 -4.61
CA ASP A 43 -9.35 16.26 -5.84
C ASP A 43 -8.42 15.72 -6.95
N TYR A 44 -8.54 14.44 -7.22
CA TYR A 44 -7.64 13.74 -8.12
C TYR A 44 -7.65 14.28 -9.57
N PRO A 45 -8.80 14.67 -10.16
CA PRO A 45 -8.81 15.29 -11.48
C PRO A 45 -7.96 16.56 -11.58
N TYR A 46 -7.83 17.31 -10.48
CA TYR A 46 -6.97 18.50 -10.41
C TYR A 46 -5.49 18.12 -10.28
N TYR A 47 -5.16 17.14 -9.42
CA TYR A 47 -3.77 16.78 -9.16
C TYR A 47 -3.14 15.85 -10.19
N LEU A 48 -3.92 15.01 -10.86
CA LEU A 48 -3.39 14.04 -11.84
C LEU A 48 -2.55 14.68 -12.95
N PRO A 49 -2.96 15.80 -13.61
CA PRO A 49 -2.13 16.49 -14.59
C PRO A 49 -0.83 17.04 -14.00
N ILE A 50 -0.86 17.51 -12.75
CA ILE A 50 0.32 18.04 -12.03
C ILE A 50 1.30 16.90 -11.75
N MET A 51 0.80 15.76 -11.26
CA MET A 51 1.59 14.57 -11.00
C MET A 51 2.24 14.04 -12.30
N ASN A 52 1.48 13.92 -13.36
CA ASN A 52 2.01 13.48 -14.66
C ASN A 52 3.07 14.44 -15.20
N LYS A 53 2.93 15.74 -14.97
CA LYS A 53 3.88 16.75 -15.45
C LYS A 53 5.22 16.71 -14.71
N TYR A 54 5.21 16.52 -13.38
CA TYR A 54 6.40 16.71 -12.55
C TYR A 54 6.97 15.42 -11.97
N TYR A 55 6.19 14.33 -11.95
CA TYR A 55 6.51 13.12 -11.17
C TYR A 55 6.27 11.81 -11.93
N SER A 56 6.11 11.87 -13.26
CA SER A 56 5.92 10.66 -14.09
C SER A 56 7.15 9.75 -14.14
N ASP A 57 8.33 10.28 -13.82
CA ASP A 57 9.60 9.54 -13.85
C ASP A 57 10.09 9.15 -12.44
N PHE A 58 9.24 9.31 -11.43
CA PHE A 58 9.55 8.90 -10.07
C PHE A 58 9.22 7.42 -9.86
N ASP A 59 9.92 6.79 -8.92
CA ASP A 59 9.71 5.38 -8.60
C ASP A 59 8.45 5.16 -7.76
N MET A 60 8.00 6.18 -7.01
CA MET A 60 6.86 6.09 -6.11
C MET A 60 6.33 7.45 -5.67
N ALA A 61 5.04 7.52 -5.39
CA ALA A 61 4.36 8.62 -4.71
C ALA A 61 3.72 8.11 -3.41
N GLY A 62 3.80 8.90 -2.34
CA GLY A 62 3.17 8.63 -1.06
C GLY A 62 2.21 9.75 -0.68
N LEU A 63 0.97 9.44 -0.37
CA LEU A 63 -0.01 10.36 0.19
C LEU A 63 0.02 10.22 1.71
N VAL A 64 0.60 11.22 2.39
CA VAL A 64 0.67 11.21 3.86
C VAL A 64 -0.54 11.93 4.42
N THR A 65 -1.43 11.17 5.02
CA THR A 65 -2.74 11.66 5.50
C THR A 65 -3.10 11.08 6.87
N TRP A 66 -4.36 11.13 7.22
CA TRP A 66 -4.92 10.53 8.42
C TRP A 66 -5.91 9.43 8.03
N HIS A 67 -5.91 8.35 8.78
CA HIS A 67 -6.92 7.31 8.67
C HIS A 67 -8.17 7.69 9.45
N GLU A 68 -9.33 7.51 8.85
CA GLU A 68 -10.64 7.68 9.48
C GLU A 68 -11.57 6.54 9.04
N GLY A 69 -12.18 5.86 9.99
CA GLY A 69 -13.11 4.78 9.67
C GLY A 69 -13.88 4.27 10.88
N GLN A 70 -15.12 3.84 10.66
CA GLN A 70 -15.92 3.18 11.69
C GLN A 70 -15.31 1.83 12.06
N ASN A 71 -15.21 1.54 13.37
CA ASN A 71 -14.62 0.31 13.91
C ASN A 71 -13.15 0.08 13.54
N ALA A 72 -12.43 1.11 13.14
CA ALA A 72 -10.99 1.04 12.95
C ALA A 72 -10.27 1.04 14.31
N PRO A 73 -9.06 0.47 14.40
CA PRO A 73 -8.24 0.59 15.60
C PRO A 73 -7.88 2.07 15.85
N ASP A 74 -7.98 2.53 17.09
CA ASP A 74 -7.77 3.95 17.44
C ASP A 74 -6.36 4.46 17.12
N LYS A 75 -5.34 3.61 17.31
CA LYS A 75 -3.92 3.97 17.18
C LYS A 75 -3.22 3.05 16.18
N VAL A 76 -3.09 3.53 14.94
CA VAL A 76 -2.44 2.80 13.85
C VAL A 76 -1.48 3.69 13.07
N LEU A 77 -0.41 3.08 12.58
CA LEU A 77 0.38 3.54 11.45
C LEU A 77 0.10 2.56 10.33
N THR A 78 -0.47 3.04 9.24
CA THR A 78 -0.95 2.16 8.18
C THR A 78 -0.48 2.58 6.80
N VAL A 79 -0.48 1.62 5.89
CA VAL A 79 -0.17 1.83 4.48
C VAL A 79 -1.00 0.89 3.63
N HIS A 80 -1.46 1.39 2.50
CA HIS A 80 -2.13 0.57 1.48
C HIS A 80 -1.84 1.06 0.06
N SER A 81 -1.98 0.16 -0.91
CA SER A 81 -2.00 0.49 -2.34
C SER A 81 -3.32 1.13 -2.71
N THR A 82 -3.30 2.01 -3.69
CA THR A 82 -4.50 2.68 -4.20
C THR A 82 -5.23 1.85 -5.24
N GLY A 83 -6.53 1.92 -5.24
CA GLY A 83 -7.38 1.24 -6.21
C GLY A 83 -8.84 1.23 -5.79
N ASP A 84 -9.74 1.17 -6.75
CA ASP A 84 -11.15 0.94 -6.51
C ASP A 84 -11.51 -0.52 -6.88
N VAL A 85 -11.59 -1.35 -5.85
CA VAL A 85 -11.84 -2.79 -6.00
C VAL A 85 -13.20 -3.04 -6.67
N ASP A 86 -14.22 -2.25 -6.35
CA ASP A 86 -15.57 -2.46 -6.89
C ASP A 86 -15.62 -2.29 -8.42
N SER A 87 -14.97 -1.28 -8.96
CA SER A 87 -14.87 -1.09 -10.41
C SER A 87 -13.77 -1.92 -11.07
N GLY A 88 -12.79 -2.41 -10.31
CA GLY A 88 -11.61 -3.10 -10.82
C GLY A 88 -10.56 -2.17 -11.43
N ASN A 89 -10.53 -0.91 -11.01
CA ASN A 89 -9.50 0.05 -11.39
C ASN A 89 -8.43 0.12 -10.30
N PHE A 90 -7.26 -0.43 -10.57
CA PHE A 90 -6.15 -0.50 -9.63
C PHE A 90 -5.03 0.45 -10.05
N GLY A 91 -4.42 1.12 -9.09
CA GLY A 91 -3.19 1.88 -9.29
C GLY A 91 -1.98 0.96 -9.43
N ALA A 92 -0.91 1.47 -10.03
CA ALA A 92 0.37 0.77 -10.01
C ALA A 92 0.80 0.52 -8.56
N ALA A 93 1.42 -0.62 -8.29
CA ALA A 93 1.87 -0.99 -6.95
C ALA A 93 3.29 -1.56 -6.96
N GLU A 94 4.07 -1.17 -5.94
CA GLU A 94 5.44 -1.64 -5.74
C GLU A 94 5.56 -2.36 -4.38
N PRO A 95 5.43 -3.69 -4.36
CA PRO A 95 5.38 -4.45 -3.12
C PRO A 95 6.63 -4.31 -2.24
N ALA A 96 7.81 -4.15 -2.86
CA ALA A 96 9.06 -4.03 -2.13
C ALA A 96 9.10 -2.74 -1.30
N TYR A 97 8.64 -1.63 -1.84
CA TYR A 97 8.63 -0.35 -1.13
C TYR A 97 7.61 -0.32 0.00
N ILE A 98 6.42 -0.90 -0.22
CA ILE A 98 5.41 -1.06 0.84
C ILE A 98 5.98 -1.87 2.01
N ARG A 99 6.65 -2.99 1.71
CA ARG A 99 7.30 -3.82 2.72
C ARG A 99 8.38 -3.04 3.49
N ASN A 100 9.28 -2.35 2.78
CA ASN A 100 10.34 -1.58 3.41
C ASN A 100 9.79 -0.52 4.35
N LEU A 101 8.71 0.16 3.94
CA LEU A 101 8.05 1.18 4.75
C LEU A 101 7.39 0.58 5.99
N LEU A 102 6.67 -0.55 5.88
CA LEU A 102 6.07 -1.26 7.02
C LEU A 102 7.12 -1.70 8.04
N LEU A 103 8.25 -2.25 7.58
CA LEU A 103 9.36 -2.62 8.46
C LEU A 103 9.98 -1.41 9.17
N ALA A 104 10.13 -0.30 8.45
CA ALA A 104 10.64 0.94 9.01
C ALA A 104 9.68 1.56 10.04
N MET A 105 8.38 1.53 9.75
CA MET A 105 7.34 1.98 10.68
C MET A 105 7.36 1.16 11.96
N GLU A 106 7.42 -0.17 11.87
CA GLU A 106 7.46 -1.03 13.06
C GLU A 106 8.71 -0.78 13.90
N LYS A 107 9.87 -0.66 13.26
CA LYS A 107 11.12 -0.32 13.92
C LYS A 107 11.03 1.04 14.62
N ASN A 108 10.60 2.09 13.92
CA ASN A 108 10.55 3.45 14.47
C ASN A 108 9.47 3.60 15.54
N ARG A 109 8.33 2.90 15.41
CA ARG A 109 7.30 2.79 16.43
C ARG A 109 7.87 2.23 17.73
N ALA A 110 8.58 1.10 17.63
CA ALA A 110 9.19 0.45 18.80
C ALA A 110 10.30 1.32 19.44
N GLU A 111 11.18 1.91 18.62
CA GLU A 111 12.23 2.83 19.10
C GLU A 111 11.67 4.09 19.80
N ALA A 112 10.48 4.54 19.38
CA ALA A 112 9.79 5.68 19.99
C ALA A 112 8.95 5.32 21.23
N GLY A 113 8.89 4.04 21.61
CA GLY A 113 8.07 3.58 22.75
C GLY A 113 6.56 3.73 22.52
N LEU A 114 6.10 3.70 21.28
CA LEU A 114 4.71 3.83 20.89
C LEU A 114 3.97 2.49 20.99
N ASP A 115 3.97 1.86 22.18
CA ASP A 115 3.44 0.51 22.39
C ASP A 115 1.92 0.39 22.18
N SER A 116 1.20 1.51 22.29
CA SER A 116 -0.23 1.58 22.02
C SER A 116 -0.56 1.65 20.53
N PHE A 117 0.39 2.05 19.68
CA PHE A 117 0.21 2.06 18.23
C PHE A 117 0.52 0.69 17.62
N ARG A 118 -0.19 0.35 16.55
CA ARG A 118 0.06 -0.84 15.74
C ARG A 118 0.45 -0.42 14.32
N VAL A 119 1.41 -1.14 13.75
CA VAL A 119 1.67 -1.05 12.30
C VAL A 119 0.79 -2.07 11.60
N VAL A 120 0.03 -1.62 10.63
CA VAL A 120 -0.91 -2.46 9.88
C VAL A 120 -0.82 -2.15 8.38
N THR A 121 -1.36 -3.03 7.56
CA THR A 121 -1.68 -2.73 6.17
C THR A 121 -3.17 -2.85 5.97
N GLU A 122 -3.73 -2.05 5.08
CA GLU A 122 -5.14 -2.03 4.77
C GLU A 122 -5.44 -2.74 3.46
N ALA A 123 -6.71 -3.10 3.30
CA ALA A 123 -7.23 -3.49 2.01
C ALA A 123 -7.04 -2.36 0.98
N THR A 124 -6.73 -2.73 -0.26
CA THR A 124 -6.61 -1.78 -1.36
C THR A 124 -7.90 -0.99 -1.54
N HIS A 125 -7.80 0.34 -1.48
CA HIS A 125 -8.95 1.20 -1.70
C HIS A 125 -8.53 2.58 -2.24
N TRP A 126 -9.50 3.38 -2.62
CA TRP A 126 -9.33 4.74 -3.06
C TRP A 126 -10.08 5.69 -2.12
N SER A 127 -9.35 6.39 -1.27
CA SER A 127 -9.91 7.29 -0.26
C SER A 127 -10.68 8.48 -0.85
N GLY A 128 -10.48 8.76 -2.15
CA GLY A 128 -11.15 9.83 -2.86
C GLY A 128 -12.61 9.58 -3.25
N MET A 129 -13.14 8.36 -3.09
CA MET A 129 -14.50 8.01 -3.54
C MET A 129 -15.61 8.86 -2.93
N MET A 130 -15.40 9.40 -1.73
CA MET A 130 -16.35 10.28 -1.03
C MET A 130 -16.22 11.77 -1.40
N TYR A 131 -15.30 12.11 -2.30
CA TYR A 131 -14.91 13.49 -2.63
C TYR A 131 -14.90 13.72 -4.15
N ASN A 132 -14.41 14.87 -4.59
CA ASN A 132 -14.18 15.15 -6.02
C ASN A 132 -13.05 14.28 -6.65
N GLY A 133 -12.45 13.42 -5.87
CA GLY A 133 -11.55 12.35 -6.32
C GLY A 133 -12.24 11.04 -6.67
N GLY A 134 -13.57 10.97 -6.58
CA GLY A 134 -14.40 9.80 -6.89
C GLY A 134 -14.51 9.51 -8.39
N HIS A 135 -13.34 9.38 -9.04
CA HIS A 135 -13.16 9.08 -10.45
C HIS A 135 -12.26 7.85 -10.58
N PRO A 136 -12.78 6.63 -10.28
CA PRO A 136 -11.95 5.42 -10.26
C PRO A 136 -11.32 5.11 -11.61
N GLU A 137 -11.93 5.56 -12.71
CA GLU A 137 -11.38 5.42 -14.06
C GLU A 137 -10.07 6.19 -14.27
N LEU A 138 -9.78 7.19 -13.45
CA LEU A 138 -8.54 7.96 -13.51
C LEU A 138 -7.38 7.32 -12.73
N ILE A 139 -7.66 6.38 -11.83
CA ILE A 139 -6.63 5.75 -11.00
C ILE A 139 -5.53 5.11 -11.86
N PRO A 140 -5.84 4.34 -12.92
CA PRO A 140 -4.82 3.73 -13.79
C PRO A 140 -4.08 4.71 -14.70
N GLU A 141 -4.49 5.98 -14.77
CA GLU A 141 -3.86 6.99 -15.66
C GLU A 141 -2.50 7.47 -15.14
N TYR A 142 -2.25 7.36 -13.83
CA TYR A 142 -0.94 7.61 -13.26
C TYR A 142 -0.17 6.29 -13.11
N LYS A 143 0.97 6.18 -13.78
CA LYS A 143 1.72 4.93 -13.89
C LYS A 143 2.74 4.70 -12.78
N VAL A 144 3.03 5.73 -11.99
CA VAL A 144 3.89 5.61 -10.82
C VAL A 144 3.08 5.03 -9.65
N PRO A 145 3.61 4.05 -8.91
CA PRO A 145 2.92 3.52 -7.73
C PRO A 145 2.55 4.62 -6.74
N ILE A 146 1.30 4.63 -6.31
CA ILE A 146 0.82 5.49 -5.22
C ILE A 146 0.47 4.61 -4.03
N ILE A 147 0.91 5.02 -2.85
CA ILE A 147 0.46 4.45 -1.57
C ILE A 147 -0.13 5.53 -0.68
N ASP A 148 -1.18 5.21 0.03
CA ASP A 148 -1.65 5.99 1.17
C ASP A 148 -0.87 5.57 2.42
N ILE A 149 -0.42 6.57 3.18
CA ILE A 149 0.41 6.44 4.38
C ILE A 149 -0.30 7.23 5.47
N GLU A 150 -0.85 6.54 6.48
CA GLU A 150 -1.82 7.18 7.35
C GLU A 150 -1.53 6.95 8.83
N ILE A 151 -1.88 7.96 9.64
CA ILE A 151 -1.97 7.85 11.09
C ILE A 151 -3.44 7.82 11.47
N GLY A 152 -3.87 6.89 12.25
CA GLY A 152 -5.29 6.79 12.60
C GLY A 152 -5.53 6.30 14.01
N SER A 153 -6.79 6.30 14.39
CA SER A 153 -8.01 6.68 13.61
C SER A 153 -8.86 7.69 14.41
N THR A 154 -8.23 8.40 15.32
CA THR A 154 -8.86 9.40 16.19
C THR A 154 -8.10 10.72 16.13
N THR A 155 -8.75 11.82 16.51
CA THR A 155 -8.13 13.14 16.60
C THR A 155 -6.88 13.14 17.50
N GLU A 156 -6.91 12.35 18.59
CA GLU A 156 -5.75 12.17 19.47
C GLU A 156 -4.58 11.52 18.71
N SER A 157 -4.85 10.45 17.95
CA SER A 157 -3.83 9.74 17.19
C SER A 157 -3.25 10.60 16.08
N TRP A 158 -4.06 11.36 15.36
CA TRP A 158 -3.60 12.29 14.30
C TRP A 158 -2.70 13.39 14.83
N SER A 159 -2.94 13.82 16.09
CA SER A 159 -2.19 14.88 16.76
C SER A 159 -0.98 14.37 17.56
N ASP A 160 -0.72 13.06 17.56
CA ASP A 160 0.41 12.47 18.27
C ASP A 160 1.73 12.78 17.55
N GLY A 161 2.48 13.73 18.11
CA GLY A 161 3.75 14.19 17.53
C GLY A 161 4.82 13.09 17.49
N ALA A 162 4.80 12.11 18.43
CA ALA A 162 5.77 11.01 18.42
C ALA A 162 5.43 10.01 17.30
N ALA A 163 4.13 9.74 17.06
CA ALA A 163 3.68 8.93 15.95
C ALA A 163 4.00 9.59 14.60
N ALA A 164 3.74 10.90 14.47
CA ALA A 164 4.08 11.67 13.27
C ALA A 164 5.59 11.66 12.98
N LYS A 165 6.43 11.75 14.01
CA LYS A 165 7.90 11.64 13.88
C LYS A 165 8.36 10.26 13.47
N ALA A 166 7.79 9.21 14.08
CA ALA A 166 8.09 7.82 13.70
C ALA A 166 7.74 7.55 12.24
N MET A 167 6.57 8.02 11.78
CA MET A 167 6.17 7.94 10.38
C MET A 167 7.12 8.73 9.47
N ALA A 168 7.38 10.00 9.75
CA ALA A 168 8.26 10.85 8.95
C ALA A 168 9.67 10.24 8.80
N LYS A 169 10.23 9.69 9.89
CA LYS A 169 11.51 8.98 9.86
C LYS A 169 11.46 7.73 8.97
N SER A 170 10.31 7.04 8.93
CA SER A 170 10.13 5.82 8.15
C SER A 170 10.15 6.06 6.65
N LEU A 171 9.69 7.23 6.17
CA LEU A 171 9.69 7.59 4.75
C LEU A 171 11.07 7.48 4.12
N PHE A 172 12.12 7.89 4.84
CA PHE A 172 13.51 7.82 4.36
C PHE A 172 14.09 6.40 4.27
N SER A 173 13.30 5.38 4.61
CA SER A 173 13.70 3.98 4.53
C SER A 173 12.99 3.21 3.42
N ILE A 174 12.14 3.85 2.63
CA ILE A 174 11.32 3.19 1.61
C ILE A 174 12.16 2.43 0.57
N PHE A 175 13.36 2.92 0.26
CA PHE A 175 14.29 2.28 -0.67
C PHE A 175 15.28 1.32 0.01
N LYS A 176 15.18 1.12 1.34
CA LYS A 176 16.12 0.30 2.11
C LYS A 176 15.55 -1.11 2.33
N GLY A 177 15.88 -2.02 1.42
CA GLY A 177 15.57 -3.43 1.60
C GLY A 177 16.45 -4.10 2.66
N ASP A 178 16.00 -5.22 3.20
CA ASP A 178 16.73 -6.07 4.16
C ASP A 178 17.58 -7.16 3.49
N GLY A 179 17.71 -7.12 2.17
CA GLY A 179 18.51 -8.08 1.37
C GLY A 179 17.88 -9.46 1.19
N LYS A 180 16.67 -9.68 1.67
CA LYS A 180 15.97 -10.97 1.53
C LYS A 180 15.40 -11.17 0.14
N LYS A 181 15.26 -12.45 -0.27
CA LYS A 181 14.52 -12.81 -1.48
C LYS A 181 13.02 -12.53 -1.27
N LEU A 182 12.47 -11.59 -2.03
CA LEU A 182 11.07 -11.19 -1.91
C LEU A 182 10.15 -12.07 -2.75
N TYR A 183 9.02 -12.44 -2.15
CA TYR A 183 7.90 -13.09 -2.81
C TYR A 183 6.72 -12.14 -2.77
N SER A 184 6.42 -11.52 -3.90
CA SER A 184 5.24 -10.66 -4.06
C SER A 184 3.97 -11.51 -4.08
N ILE A 185 3.02 -11.19 -3.22
CA ILE A 185 1.80 -11.97 -2.98
C ILE A 185 0.57 -11.09 -3.16
N LEU A 186 -0.38 -11.55 -3.98
CA LEU A 186 -1.74 -11.01 -3.97
C LEU A 186 -2.50 -11.64 -2.80
N CYS A 187 -3.09 -10.81 -1.95
CA CYS A 187 -3.89 -11.26 -0.81
C CYS A 187 -5.37 -11.06 -1.06
N VAL A 188 -6.18 -12.12 -0.86
CA VAL A 188 -7.62 -12.09 -1.19
C VAL A 188 -8.44 -12.66 -0.04
N GLY A 189 -9.49 -11.93 0.32
CA GLY A 189 -10.39 -12.28 1.41
C GLY A 189 -10.01 -11.62 2.73
N GLY A 190 -10.67 -12.01 3.81
CA GLY A 190 -10.52 -11.38 5.12
C GLY A 190 -11.27 -10.07 5.24
N VAL A 191 -10.85 -9.25 6.19
CA VAL A 191 -11.41 -7.94 6.52
C VAL A 191 -10.50 -6.80 6.07
N HIS A 192 -10.93 -5.55 6.26
CA HIS A 192 -10.17 -4.36 5.86
C HIS A 192 -8.76 -4.32 6.48
N PHE A 193 -8.65 -4.57 7.77
CA PHE A 193 -7.38 -4.72 8.50
C PHE A 193 -7.13 -6.20 8.83
N GLU A 194 -6.77 -7.01 7.84
CA GLU A 194 -6.53 -8.44 8.06
C GLU A 194 -5.15 -8.69 8.70
N PRO A 195 -5.08 -9.06 9.98
CA PRO A 195 -3.80 -9.16 10.69
C PRO A 195 -2.84 -10.19 10.10
N ALA A 196 -3.36 -11.23 9.45
CA ALA A 196 -2.52 -12.27 8.87
C ALA A 196 -1.61 -11.74 7.77
N PHE A 197 -2.05 -10.73 7.03
CA PHE A 197 -1.31 -10.17 5.91
C PHE A 197 -0.16 -9.27 6.37
N VAL A 198 -0.41 -8.32 7.28
CA VAL A 198 0.68 -7.50 7.82
C VAL A 198 1.70 -8.33 8.59
N ASN A 199 1.23 -9.32 9.39
CA ASN A 199 2.13 -10.21 10.12
C ASN A 199 3.08 -10.98 9.20
N ALA A 200 2.61 -11.39 8.01
CA ALA A 200 3.46 -12.05 7.02
C ALA A 200 4.57 -11.14 6.50
N VAL A 201 4.28 -9.85 6.32
CA VAL A 201 5.27 -8.85 5.89
C VAL A 201 6.28 -8.56 6.99
N LEU A 202 5.83 -8.40 8.24
CA LEU A 202 6.68 -8.08 9.38
C LEU A 202 7.52 -9.26 9.86
N GLN A 203 7.16 -10.49 9.49
CA GLN A 203 7.97 -11.67 9.78
C GLN A 203 9.29 -11.62 9.01
N THR A 204 10.39 -11.69 9.74
CA THR A 204 11.75 -11.57 9.18
C THR A 204 12.57 -12.85 9.28
N GLU A 205 11.96 -13.96 9.69
CA GLU A 205 12.64 -15.23 9.85
C GLU A 205 13.01 -15.88 8.49
N GLY A 206 14.23 -16.41 8.40
CA GLY A 206 14.73 -17.10 7.20
C GLY A 206 15.09 -16.15 6.05
N ASP A 207 15.38 -16.76 4.89
CA ASP A 207 15.87 -16.06 3.69
C ASP A 207 14.74 -15.54 2.78
N LYS A 208 13.51 -16.04 2.98
CA LYS A 208 12.33 -15.70 2.21
C LYS A 208 11.49 -14.66 2.95
N ALA A 209 11.05 -13.65 2.24
CA ALA A 209 10.19 -12.63 2.80
C ALA A 209 9.01 -12.32 1.88
N PHE A 210 7.85 -12.08 2.46
CA PHE A 210 6.69 -11.64 1.69
C PHE A 210 6.68 -10.14 1.48
N ALA A 211 6.30 -9.74 0.27
CA ALA A 211 5.94 -8.37 -0.06
C ALA A 211 4.50 -8.38 -0.57
N ILE A 212 3.65 -7.57 0.03
CA ILE A 212 2.21 -7.51 -0.27
C ILE A 212 1.89 -6.11 -0.75
N SER A 213 1.15 -6.00 -1.85
CA SER A 213 0.70 -4.73 -2.38
C SER A 213 -0.82 -4.64 -2.35
N HIS A 214 -1.51 -5.33 -3.27
CA HIS A 214 -2.95 -5.34 -3.28
C HIS A 214 -3.52 -6.38 -2.32
N ILE A 215 -4.53 -5.95 -1.56
CA ILE A 215 -5.35 -6.77 -0.68
C ILE A 215 -6.81 -6.56 -1.06
N ILE A 216 -7.49 -7.61 -1.49
CA ILE A 216 -8.89 -7.58 -1.93
C ILE A 216 -9.75 -8.23 -0.86
N PRO A 217 -10.48 -7.49 0.01
CA PRO A 217 -11.24 -8.06 1.11
C PRO A 217 -12.56 -8.69 0.66
N ASN A 218 -13.15 -9.53 1.50
CA ASN A 218 -14.42 -10.22 1.21
C ASN A 218 -15.54 -9.27 0.79
N GLN A 219 -15.69 -8.15 1.48
CA GLN A 219 -16.79 -7.22 1.24
C GLN A 219 -16.76 -6.63 -0.16
N TRP A 220 -15.58 -6.30 -0.68
CA TRP A 220 -15.43 -5.67 -2.00
C TRP A 220 -15.38 -6.68 -3.14
N LEU A 221 -15.09 -7.95 -2.89
CA LEU A 221 -15.37 -9.02 -3.85
C LEU A 221 -16.87 -9.15 -4.11
N VAL A 222 -17.67 -9.01 -3.04
CA VAL A 222 -19.13 -9.11 -3.14
C VAL A 222 -19.73 -7.84 -3.77
N SER A 223 -19.40 -6.65 -3.29
CA SER A 223 -19.94 -5.39 -3.84
C SER A 223 -19.49 -5.14 -5.28
N GLY A 224 -18.25 -5.50 -5.60
CA GLY A 224 -17.69 -5.43 -6.96
C GLY A 224 -18.13 -6.58 -7.88
N LYS A 225 -18.99 -7.49 -7.40
CA LYS A 225 -19.58 -8.60 -8.17
C LYS A 225 -18.54 -9.47 -8.89
N TYR A 226 -17.51 -9.86 -8.17
CA TYR A 226 -16.42 -10.66 -8.73
C TYR A 226 -16.85 -12.08 -9.13
N GLU A 227 -18.04 -12.55 -8.71
CA GLU A 227 -18.66 -13.78 -9.19
C GLU A 227 -19.20 -13.71 -10.63
N GLU A 228 -19.39 -12.51 -11.17
CA GLU A 228 -19.83 -12.28 -12.55
C GLU A 228 -18.66 -12.51 -13.54
N PRO A 229 -18.94 -12.68 -14.84
CA PRO A 229 -17.89 -12.95 -15.84
C PRO A 229 -16.73 -11.95 -15.87
N GLU A 230 -17.02 -10.67 -15.59
CA GLU A 230 -16.04 -9.58 -15.56
C GLU A 230 -15.11 -9.65 -14.36
N GLY A 231 -15.48 -10.39 -13.31
CA GLY A 231 -14.69 -10.51 -12.08
C GLY A 231 -13.28 -11.04 -12.30
N MET A 232 -13.11 -12.00 -13.21
CA MET A 232 -11.80 -12.53 -13.56
C MET A 232 -10.93 -11.50 -14.26
N GLU A 233 -11.49 -10.66 -15.13
CA GLU A 233 -10.77 -9.59 -15.80
C GLU A 233 -10.34 -8.49 -14.82
N LYS A 234 -11.18 -8.16 -13.81
CA LYS A 234 -10.79 -7.26 -12.71
C LYS A 234 -9.59 -7.81 -11.92
N LEU A 235 -9.58 -9.12 -11.62
CA LEU A 235 -8.45 -9.76 -10.95
C LEU A 235 -7.17 -9.73 -11.77
N LYS A 236 -7.25 -9.96 -13.08
CA LYS A 236 -6.10 -9.87 -13.99
C LYS A 236 -5.55 -8.45 -14.03
N LYS A 237 -6.41 -7.44 -14.18
CA LYS A 237 -6.00 -6.03 -14.11
C LYS A 237 -5.28 -5.72 -12.79
N CYS A 238 -5.79 -6.22 -11.66
CA CYS A 238 -5.11 -6.06 -10.38
C CYS A 238 -3.68 -6.63 -10.42
N VAL A 239 -3.49 -7.85 -10.93
CA VAL A 239 -2.16 -8.46 -11.03
C VAL A 239 -1.24 -7.70 -11.97
N GLU A 240 -1.76 -7.20 -13.08
CA GLU A 240 -1.00 -6.46 -14.11
C GLU A 240 -0.49 -5.09 -13.62
N THR A 241 -1.12 -4.51 -12.58
CA THR A 241 -0.64 -3.25 -11.99
C THR A 241 0.50 -3.44 -10.99
N ILE A 242 0.82 -4.68 -10.61
CA ILE A 242 1.87 -4.97 -9.63
C ILE A 242 3.22 -5.07 -10.31
N ASN A 243 4.13 -4.17 -10.00
CA ASN A 243 5.49 -4.16 -10.53
C ASN A 243 6.23 -5.46 -10.20
N GLY A 244 6.84 -6.06 -11.22
CA GLY A 244 7.50 -7.38 -11.08
C GLY A 244 6.54 -8.57 -10.97
N GLY A 245 5.24 -8.34 -11.05
CA GLY A 245 4.20 -9.36 -10.95
C GLY A 245 4.10 -10.00 -9.57
N ILE A 246 3.38 -11.11 -9.48
CA ILE A 246 3.19 -11.86 -8.23
C ILE A 246 3.80 -13.25 -8.31
N LYS A 247 4.24 -13.77 -7.16
CA LYS A 247 4.80 -15.13 -7.00
C LYS A 247 3.81 -16.11 -6.35
N GLY A 248 2.66 -15.63 -5.92
CA GLY A 248 1.62 -16.45 -5.33
C GLY A 248 0.37 -15.66 -4.99
N ILE A 249 -0.71 -16.38 -4.73
CA ILE A 249 -1.99 -15.84 -4.27
C ILE A 249 -2.32 -16.46 -2.93
N ALA A 250 -2.39 -15.62 -1.87
CA ALA A 250 -2.85 -16.03 -0.56
C ALA A 250 -4.34 -15.71 -0.39
N PHE A 251 -5.17 -16.70 -0.12
CA PHE A 251 -6.58 -16.47 0.12
C PHE A 251 -7.00 -16.81 1.55
N HIS A 252 -7.87 -15.98 2.13
CA HIS A 252 -8.38 -16.19 3.48
C HIS A 252 -9.32 -17.40 3.55
N ASP A 253 -9.29 -18.14 4.67
CA ASP A 253 -10.11 -19.35 4.84
C ASP A 253 -11.61 -19.06 4.81
N GLY A 254 -12.05 -17.88 5.26
CA GLY A 254 -13.44 -17.43 5.19
C GLY A 254 -13.93 -17.04 3.79
N LEU A 255 -13.08 -17.07 2.77
CA LEU A 255 -13.47 -16.78 1.40
C LEU A 255 -14.47 -17.85 0.89
N LYS A 256 -15.53 -17.43 0.18
CA LYS A 256 -16.50 -18.37 -0.41
C LYS A 256 -15.82 -19.26 -1.45
N GLY A 257 -16.35 -20.50 -1.62
CA GLY A 257 -15.78 -21.51 -2.51
C GLY A 257 -15.54 -20.99 -3.93
N MET A 258 -16.54 -20.31 -4.50
CA MET A 258 -16.46 -19.74 -5.85
C MET A 258 -15.26 -18.78 -6.04
N TYR A 259 -15.00 -17.90 -5.08
CA TYR A 259 -13.84 -17.01 -5.15
C TYR A 259 -12.52 -17.77 -4.97
N LYS A 260 -12.49 -18.82 -4.13
CA LYS A 260 -11.32 -19.69 -4.01
C LYS A 260 -11.00 -20.38 -5.33
N ASP A 261 -12.02 -20.78 -6.08
CA ASP A 261 -11.85 -21.42 -7.39
C ASP A 261 -11.38 -20.41 -8.45
N GLN A 262 -11.86 -19.16 -8.38
CA GLN A 262 -11.30 -18.07 -9.19
C GLN A 262 -9.81 -17.83 -8.88
N MET A 263 -9.40 -17.80 -7.60
CA MET A 263 -7.99 -17.66 -7.23
C MET A 263 -7.13 -18.81 -7.74
N ARG A 264 -7.63 -20.04 -7.71
CA ARG A 264 -6.93 -21.20 -8.27
C ARG A 264 -6.81 -21.12 -9.79
N THR A 265 -7.85 -20.66 -10.47
CA THR A 265 -7.86 -20.45 -11.92
C THR A 265 -6.86 -19.38 -12.32
N LEU A 266 -6.89 -18.23 -11.65
CA LEU A 266 -5.94 -17.14 -11.87
C LEU A 266 -4.49 -17.59 -11.63
N ALA A 267 -4.25 -18.29 -10.52
CA ALA A 267 -2.92 -18.82 -10.19
C ALA A 267 -2.39 -19.79 -11.25
N LYS A 268 -3.28 -20.63 -11.80
CA LYS A 268 -2.92 -21.54 -12.89
C LYS A 268 -2.55 -20.79 -14.18
N GLU A 269 -3.28 -19.71 -14.52
CA GLU A 269 -2.97 -18.90 -15.70
C GLU A 269 -1.59 -18.23 -15.58
N TYR A 270 -1.22 -17.77 -14.39
CA TYR A 270 0.09 -17.14 -14.12
C TYR A 270 1.19 -18.13 -13.74
N ASN A 271 0.90 -19.43 -13.69
CA ASN A 271 1.83 -20.50 -13.29
C ASN A 271 2.45 -20.24 -11.91
N ILE A 272 1.62 -19.91 -10.92
CA ILE A 272 2.04 -19.61 -9.53
C ILE A 272 1.15 -20.39 -8.54
N PRO A 273 1.60 -20.60 -7.28
CA PRO A 273 0.78 -21.26 -6.27
C PRO A 273 -0.37 -20.37 -5.77
N ALA A 274 -1.55 -20.97 -5.56
CA ALA A 274 -2.62 -20.41 -4.74
C ALA A 274 -2.73 -21.22 -3.46
N PHE A 275 -2.69 -20.55 -2.32
CA PHE A 275 -2.64 -21.21 -1.02
C PHE A 275 -3.46 -20.46 0.05
N LYS A 276 -3.77 -21.16 1.14
CA LYS A 276 -4.46 -20.57 2.27
C LYS A 276 -3.56 -19.59 3.01
N HIS A 277 -4.10 -18.45 3.44
CA HIS A 277 -3.36 -17.40 4.16
C HIS A 277 -2.60 -17.92 5.40
N GLN A 278 -3.03 -19.01 6.03
CA GLN A 278 -2.34 -19.63 7.16
C GLN A 278 -0.91 -20.08 6.83
N LEU A 279 -0.64 -20.42 5.57
CA LEU A 279 0.70 -20.79 5.10
C LEU A 279 1.67 -19.59 5.05
N LEU A 280 1.17 -18.36 5.12
CA LEU A 280 2.03 -17.18 5.25
C LEU A 280 2.91 -17.22 6.52
N ARG A 281 2.52 -17.97 7.57
CA ARG A 281 3.34 -18.20 8.77
C ARG A 281 4.43 -19.24 8.58
N ARG A 282 4.39 -19.97 7.47
CA ARG A 282 5.31 -21.09 7.16
C ARG A 282 5.70 -21.06 5.69
N PRO A 283 6.48 -20.04 5.26
CA PRO A 283 6.80 -19.81 3.85
C PRO A 283 7.52 -20.99 3.17
N ASN A 284 8.19 -21.82 3.95
CA ASN A 284 8.88 -23.02 3.44
C ASN A 284 7.91 -24.17 3.10
N ASP A 285 6.68 -24.16 3.62
CA ASP A 285 5.65 -25.17 3.31
C ASP A 285 4.89 -24.82 2.01
N ILE A 286 5.15 -23.67 1.41
CA ILE A 286 4.53 -23.27 0.14
C ILE A 286 5.36 -23.86 -1.01
N ALA A 287 4.67 -24.60 -1.89
CA ALA A 287 5.28 -25.14 -3.10
C ALA A 287 5.46 -24.02 -4.15
N TRP A 288 6.57 -23.30 -4.03
CA TRP A 288 6.92 -22.25 -4.98
C TRP A 288 7.27 -22.84 -6.34
N ILE A 289 6.79 -22.21 -7.40
CA ILE A 289 7.19 -22.50 -8.78
C ILE A 289 8.36 -21.57 -9.09
N GLU A 290 9.54 -22.13 -9.28
CA GLU A 290 10.80 -21.43 -9.55
C GLU A 290 10.95 -21.09 -11.05
#